data_48d6d4c41195a65d7dd3b532a9588bae
#
_entry.id   48d6d4c41195a65d7dd3b532a9588bae
#
_cell.length_a   1.000
_cell.length_b   1.000
_cell.length_c   1.000
_cell.angle_alpha   90.00
_cell.angle_beta   90.00
_cell.angle_gamma   90.00
#
_symmetry.space_group_name_H-M   'P 1'
#
loop_
_entity.id
_entity.type
_entity.pdbx_description
1 polymer ?
#
loop_
_entity_poly.entity_id
_entity_poly.type
_entity_poly.pdbx_seq_one_letter_code
_entity_poly.pdbx_strand_id
1 'polypeptide(L)'
;ISMIMGEQERFEAIGLRADTDMEHFSDEIYEAAVRLDDGDGVILFTDMFGASPCNFAAANMSRFLEESRKVKILTGVNLPMVLEGFIRRMECNDLEEIKDTCLDGGRDGVQDFTAHCMDLDDEEE
;
A
#
# COMPACT_ATOMS: atom_id res chain seq x y z
N ILE A 1 -0.98 9.05 8.59
CA ILE A 1 -2.21 9.10 7.78
C ILE A 1 -3.32 9.84 8.53
N SER A 2 -3.59 9.46 9.77
CA SER A 2 -4.67 10.09 10.54
C SER A 2 -4.44 11.58 10.81
N MET A 3 -3.19 12.04 10.83
CA MET A 3 -2.85 13.46 10.98
C MET A 3 -3.21 14.30 9.75
N ILE A 4 -3.33 13.67 8.58
CA ILE A 4 -3.57 14.38 7.31
C ILE A 4 -5.01 14.18 6.83
N MET A 5 -5.52 12.96 6.93
CA MET A 5 -6.84 12.59 6.41
C MET A 5 -7.85 12.21 7.49
N GLY A 6 -7.44 12.20 8.76
CA GLY A 6 -8.23 11.61 9.83
C GLY A 6 -8.13 10.09 9.84
N GLU A 7 -8.88 9.45 10.72
CA GLU A 7 -8.88 8.00 10.81
C GLU A 7 -9.59 7.38 9.59
N GLN A 8 -9.02 6.29 9.08
CA GLN A 8 -9.55 5.60 7.91
C GLN A 8 -10.14 4.26 8.30
N GLU A 9 -11.35 3.98 7.81
CA GLU A 9 -11.96 2.66 7.94
C GLU A 9 -11.29 1.69 6.98
N ARG A 10 -11.35 0.40 7.29
CA ARG A 10 -10.79 -0.68 6.47
C ARG A 10 -9.33 -0.44 6.13
N PHE A 11 -8.57 -0.04 7.14
CA PHE A 11 -7.13 0.14 7.07
C PHE A 11 -6.50 -0.46 8.32
N GLU A 12 -5.45 -1.27 8.13
CA GLU A 12 -4.78 -1.96 9.21
C GLU A 12 -3.28 -2.02 8.94
N ALA A 13 -2.47 -1.76 9.96
CA ALA A 13 -1.02 -1.85 9.87
C ALA A 13 -0.54 -3.07 10.66
N ILE A 14 0.34 -3.85 10.05
CA ILE A 14 0.91 -5.05 10.66
C ILE A 14 2.42 -4.92 10.67
N GLY A 15 3.03 -5.04 11.85
CA GLY A 15 4.47 -4.93 12.02
C GLY A 15 5.14 -6.27 12.24
N LEU A 16 6.28 -6.48 11.57
CA LEU A 16 7.14 -7.64 11.82
C LEU A 16 8.06 -7.33 12.99
N ARG A 17 8.02 -8.15 14.03
CA ARG A 17 8.86 -8.02 15.21
C ARG A 17 9.99 -9.05 15.15
N ALA A 18 11.08 -8.78 15.88
CA ALA A 18 12.23 -9.67 15.92
C ALA A 18 11.91 -11.08 16.47
N ASP A 19 10.93 -11.17 17.34
CA ASP A 19 10.48 -12.40 17.98
C ASP A 19 9.25 -13.02 17.30
N THR A 20 8.82 -12.47 16.17
CA THR A 20 7.63 -12.96 15.47
C THR A 20 7.89 -14.30 14.81
N ASP A 21 6.99 -15.27 15.04
CA ASP A 21 6.95 -16.51 14.29
C ASP A 21 6.52 -16.22 12.87
N MET A 22 7.35 -16.62 11.91
CA MET A 22 7.13 -16.35 10.49
C MET A 22 5.82 -16.94 9.96
N GLU A 23 5.49 -18.15 10.37
CA GLU A 23 4.24 -18.81 9.98
C GLU A 23 3.04 -18.05 10.53
N HIS A 24 3.12 -17.63 11.78
CA HIS A 24 2.08 -16.82 12.40
C HIS A 24 1.90 -15.47 11.70
N PHE A 25 3.01 -14.84 11.31
CA PHE A 25 2.97 -13.56 10.59
C PHE A 25 2.28 -13.70 9.23
N SER A 26 2.57 -14.77 8.50
CA SER A 26 1.91 -15.07 7.22
C SER A 26 0.40 -15.24 7.41
N ASP A 27 -0.02 -15.97 8.43
CA ASP A 27 -1.43 -16.17 8.75
C ASP A 27 -2.11 -14.86 9.19
N GLU A 28 -1.39 -14.03 9.93
CA GLU A 28 -1.89 -12.71 10.37
C GLU A 28 -2.18 -11.81 9.17
N ILE A 29 -1.30 -11.80 8.17
CA ILE A 29 -1.51 -11.05 6.93
C ILE A 29 -2.76 -11.58 6.21
N TYR A 30 -2.89 -12.87 6.08
CA TYR A 30 -4.04 -13.50 5.42
C TYR A 30 -5.35 -13.14 6.13
N GLU A 31 -5.39 -13.29 7.44
CA GLU A 31 -6.58 -13.00 8.24
C GLU A 31 -6.97 -11.53 8.17
N ALA A 32 -5.99 -10.62 8.19
CA ALA A 32 -6.25 -9.20 8.06
C ALA A 32 -6.83 -8.86 6.68
N ALA A 33 -6.29 -9.44 5.63
CA ALA A 33 -6.80 -9.24 4.27
C ALA A 33 -8.24 -9.71 4.12
N VAL A 34 -8.56 -10.89 4.67
CA VAL A 34 -9.92 -11.43 4.65
C VAL A 34 -10.88 -10.53 5.42
N ARG A 35 -10.44 -10.06 6.59
CA ARG A 35 -11.26 -9.20 7.45
C ARG A 35 -11.57 -7.86 6.80
N LEU A 36 -10.60 -7.29 6.06
CA LEU A 36 -10.74 -5.98 5.42
C LEU A 36 -11.44 -6.04 4.05
N ASP A 37 -11.52 -7.22 3.45
CA ASP A 37 -12.14 -7.39 2.13
C ASP A 37 -13.66 -7.33 2.24
N ASP A 38 -14.26 -6.36 1.58
CA ASP A 38 -15.73 -6.21 1.51
C ASP A 38 -16.32 -6.70 0.19
N GLY A 39 -15.54 -7.41 -0.62
CA GLY A 39 -15.92 -7.92 -1.93
C GLY A 39 -15.22 -7.22 -3.09
N ASP A 40 -14.70 -6.03 -2.88
CA ASP A 40 -14.00 -5.25 -3.91
C ASP A 40 -12.51 -5.54 -3.97
N GLY A 41 -11.97 -6.28 -2.99
CA GLY A 41 -10.59 -6.65 -2.93
C GLY A 41 -9.78 -5.89 -1.89
N VAL A 42 -8.48 -6.17 -1.83
CA VAL A 42 -7.56 -5.61 -0.84
C VAL A 42 -6.25 -5.22 -1.51
N ILE A 43 -5.67 -4.12 -1.08
CA ILE A 43 -4.31 -3.73 -1.46
C ILE A 43 -3.41 -3.89 -0.24
N LEU A 44 -2.33 -4.65 -0.40
CA LEU A 44 -1.30 -4.83 0.61
C LEU A 44 -0.10 -3.95 0.23
N PHE A 45 0.26 -3.04 1.10
CA PHE A 45 1.42 -2.17 0.89
C PHE A 45 2.61 -2.70 1.67
N THR A 46 3.74 -2.85 1.01
CA THR A 46 5.02 -3.24 1.64
C THR A 46 6.10 -2.23 1.29
N ASP A 47 7.10 -2.13 2.16
CA ASP A 47 8.15 -1.13 1.99
C ASP A 47 9.23 -1.53 0.98
N MET A 48 9.60 -2.83 0.91
CA MET A 48 10.74 -3.26 0.12
C MET A 48 10.42 -4.53 -0.68
N PHE A 49 10.70 -4.49 -1.98
CA PHE A 49 10.57 -5.65 -2.84
C PHE A 49 11.51 -6.76 -2.36
N GLY A 50 10.98 -7.97 -2.18
CA GLY A 50 11.75 -9.13 -1.78
C GLY A 50 12.10 -9.21 -0.29
N ALA A 51 11.74 -8.19 0.51
CA ALA A 51 11.90 -8.26 1.96
C ALA A 51 10.83 -9.20 2.58
N SER A 52 11.04 -9.59 3.84
CA SER A 52 10.18 -10.56 4.51
C SER A 52 8.68 -10.23 4.45
N PRO A 53 8.21 -9.01 4.76
CA PRO A 53 6.78 -8.71 4.65
C PRO A 53 6.22 -8.91 3.24
N CYS A 54 6.96 -8.52 2.21
CA CYS A 54 6.56 -8.73 0.82
C CYS A 54 6.47 -10.22 0.50
N ASN A 55 7.46 -11.01 0.92
CA ASN A 55 7.51 -12.45 0.66
C ASN A 55 6.36 -13.18 1.37
N PHE A 56 6.04 -12.81 2.60
CA PHE A 56 4.91 -13.40 3.34
C PHE A 56 3.57 -13.04 2.71
N ALA A 57 3.42 -11.81 2.25
CA ALA A 57 2.22 -11.40 1.52
C ALA A 57 2.08 -12.23 0.23
N ALA A 58 3.17 -12.37 -0.53
CA ALA A 58 3.19 -13.14 -1.78
C ALA A 58 2.91 -14.63 -1.55
N ALA A 59 3.37 -15.20 -0.43
CA ALA A 59 3.12 -16.59 -0.09
C ALA A 59 1.63 -16.91 0.08
N ASN A 60 0.80 -15.92 0.38
CA ASN A 60 -0.65 -16.09 0.53
C ASN A 60 -1.42 -15.98 -0.79
N MET A 61 -0.75 -15.65 -1.90
CA MET A 61 -1.44 -15.44 -3.18
C MET A 61 -2.21 -16.67 -3.66
N SER A 62 -1.67 -17.88 -3.45
CA SER A 62 -2.37 -19.12 -3.82
C SER A 62 -3.69 -19.24 -3.06
N ARG A 63 -3.69 -18.91 -1.76
CA ARG A 63 -4.90 -18.96 -0.93
C ARG A 63 -5.93 -17.95 -1.41
N PHE A 64 -5.50 -16.74 -1.71
CA PHE A 64 -6.40 -15.69 -2.21
C PHE A 64 -7.00 -16.08 -3.57
N LEU A 65 -6.20 -16.64 -4.46
CA LEU A 65 -6.68 -17.08 -5.78
C LEU A 65 -7.67 -18.24 -5.67
N GLU A 66 -7.43 -19.21 -4.79
CA GLU A 66 -8.35 -20.32 -4.55
C GLU A 66 -9.70 -19.84 -4.05
N GLU A 67 -9.72 -18.77 -3.27
CA GLU A 67 -10.93 -18.15 -2.73
C GLU A 67 -11.55 -17.12 -3.67
N SER A 68 -10.99 -16.94 -4.85
CA SER A 68 -11.41 -15.91 -5.83
C SER A 68 -11.35 -14.49 -5.26
N ARG A 69 -10.43 -14.24 -4.34
CA ARG A 69 -10.22 -12.92 -3.74
C ARG A 69 -9.31 -12.09 -4.63
N LYS A 70 -9.65 -10.83 -4.77
CA LYS A 70 -8.83 -9.86 -5.53
C LYS A 70 -7.85 -9.22 -4.55
N VAL A 71 -6.55 -9.43 -4.76
CA VAL A 71 -5.50 -8.88 -3.91
C VAL A 71 -4.38 -8.33 -4.78
N LYS A 72 -3.94 -7.13 -4.45
CA LYS A 72 -2.75 -6.52 -5.06
C LYS A 72 -1.70 -6.28 -3.99
N ILE A 73 -0.44 -6.56 -4.29
CA ILE A 73 0.69 -6.32 -3.41
C ILE A 73 1.55 -5.23 -4.05
N LEU A 74 1.67 -4.09 -3.40
CA LEU A 74 2.45 -2.95 -3.90
C LEU A 74 3.67 -2.75 -3.00
N THR A 75 4.83 -2.61 -3.63
CA THR A 75 6.11 -2.44 -2.93
C THR A 75 6.57 -0.99 -3.01
N GLY A 76 7.54 -0.64 -2.16
CA GLY A 76 8.07 0.72 -2.14
C GLY A 76 7.09 1.72 -1.56
N VAL A 77 6.28 1.31 -0.59
CA VAL A 77 5.23 2.15 -0.03
C VAL A 77 5.79 3.47 0.49
N ASN A 78 5.11 4.54 0.15
CA ASN A 78 5.38 5.87 0.68
C ASN A 78 4.04 6.57 0.94
N LEU A 79 4.08 7.70 1.64
CA LEU A 79 2.88 8.39 2.03
C LEU A 79 2.01 8.83 0.85
N PRO A 80 2.56 9.43 -0.23
CA PRO A 80 1.75 9.77 -1.40
C PRO A 80 1.00 8.58 -2.00
N MET A 81 1.64 7.42 -2.07
CA MET A 81 1.01 6.20 -2.58
C MET A 81 -0.25 5.84 -1.79
N VAL A 82 -0.14 5.83 -0.47
CA VAL A 82 -1.25 5.45 0.41
C VAL A 82 -2.36 6.51 0.38
N LEU A 83 -2.00 7.79 0.39
CA LEU A 83 -2.96 8.88 0.33
C LEU A 83 -3.78 8.84 -0.96
N GLU A 84 -3.13 8.61 -2.10
CA GLU A 84 -3.83 8.47 -3.38
C GLU A 84 -4.79 7.29 -3.37
N GLY A 85 -4.40 6.18 -2.73
CA GLY A 85 -5.27 5.03 -2.58
C GLY A 85 -6.54 5.35 -1.79
N PHE A 86 -6.39 6.07 -0.67
CA PHE A 86 -7.54 6.47 0.14
C PHE A 86 -8.48 7.41 -0.62
N ILE A 87 -7.92 8.38 -1.34
CA ILE A 87 -8.71 9.33 -2.13
C ILE A 87 -9.45 8.59 -3.25
N ARG A 88 -8.74 7.75 -3.98
CA ARG A 88 -9.32 7.05 -5.13
C ARG A 88 -10.41 6.07 -4.74
N ARG A 89 -10.26 5.36 -3.61
CA ARG A 89 -11.29 4.41 -3.18
C ARG A 89 -12.62 5.07 -2.80
N MET A 90 -12.59 6.36 -2.51
CA MET A 90 -13.81 7.13 -2.25
C MET A 90 -14.60 7.38 -3.53
N GLU A 91 -13.96 7.32 -4.70
CA GLU A 91 -14.55 7.62 -6.00
C GLU A 91 -14.81 6.38 -6.86
N CYS A 92 -14.16 5.26 -6.53
CA CYS A 92 -14.06 4.09 -7.42
C CYS A 92 -13.94 2.81 -6.61
N ASN A 93 -14.56 1.74 -7.10
CA ASN A 93 -14.48 0.40 -6.49
C ASN A 93 -13.62 -0.56 -7.32
N ASP A 94 -13.03 -0.10 -8.43
CA ASP A 94 -12.20 -0.94 -9.29
C ASP A 94 -10.80 -1.04 -8.72
N LEU A 95 -10.42 -2.23 -8.25
CA LEU A 95 -9.13 -2.49 -7.62
C LEU A 95 -7.95 -2.17 -8.56
N GLU A 96 -8.07 -2.48 -9.85
CA GLU A 96 -7.03 -2.19 -10.83
C GLU A 96 -6.79 -0.68 -10.97
N GLU A 97 -7.86 0.10 -11.04
CA GLU A 97 -7.76 1.56 -11.12
C GLU A 97 -7.15 2.15 -9.86
N ILE A 98 -7.57 1.67 -8.69
CA ILE A 98 -7.04 2.14 -7.41
C ILE A 98 -5.54 1.79 -7.33
N LYS A 99 -5.17 0.57 -7.73
CA LYS A 99 -3.78 0.14 -7.76
C LYS A 99 -2.93 1.04 -8.66
N ASP A 100 -3.40 1.32 -9.87
CA ASP A 100 -2.67 2.17 -10.81
C ASP A 100 -2.50 3.59 -10.27
N THR A 101 -3.52 4.15 -9.65
CA THR A 101 -3.46 5.46 -9.01
C THR A 101 -2.43 5.48 -7.88
N CYS A 102 -2.39 4.43 -7.06
CA CYS A 102 -1.38 4.29 -6.00
C CYS A 102 0.04 4.28 -6.56
N LEU A 103 0.29 3.48 -7.58
CA LEU A 103 1.62 3.36 -8.18
C LEU A 103 2.08 4.69 -8.79
N ASP A 104 1.21 5.36 -9.52
CA ASP A 104 1.52 6.65 -10.12
C ASP A 104 1.81 7.70 -9.06
N GLY A 105 0.96 7.81 -8.04
CA GLY A 105 1.15 8.75 -6.95
C GLY A 105 2.42 8.48 -6.15
N GLY A 106 2.72 7.22 -5.91
CA GLY A 106 3.93 6.82 -5.20
C GLY A 106 5.19 7.17 -5.96
N ARG A 107 5.22 6.92 -7.26
CA ARG A 107 6.37 7.28 -8.13
C ARG A 107 6.54 8.79 -8.22
N ASP A 108 5.46 9.52 -8.43
CA ASP A 108 5.48 10.98 -8.54
C ASP A 108 5.89 11.65 -7.24
N GLY A 109 5.68 11.00 -6.11
CA GLY A 109 6.06 11.50 -4.79
C GLY A 109 7.56 11.44 -4.51
N VAL A 110 8.33 10.73 -5.34
CA VAL A 110 9.80 10.62 -5.19
C VAL A 110 10.44 11.67 -6.08
N GLN A 111 10.88 12.78 -5.47
CA GLN A 111 11.41 13.93 -6.20
C GLN A 111 12.62 14.51 -5.48
N ASP A 112 13.48 15.17 -6.26
CA ASP A 112 14.54 16.00 -5.73
C ASP A 112 13.99 17.40 -5.47
N PHE A 113 13.64 17.67 -4.22
CA PHE A 113 13.09 18.97 -3.84
C PHE A 113 14.12 20.10 -4.01
N THR A 114 15.41 19.78 -3.89
CA THR A 114 16.49 20.74 -4.10
C THR A 114 16.43 21.32 -5.51
N ALA A 115 16.19 20.50 -6.52
CA ALA A 115 16.04 20.92 -7.90
C ALA A 115 14.88 21.90 -8.07
N HIS A 116 13.75 21.66 -7.41
CA HIS A 116 12.61 22.58 -7.42
C HIS A 116 12.94 23.93 -6.79
N CYS A 117 13.70 23.94 -5.70
CA CYS A 117 14.13 25.18 -5.06
C CYS A 117 15.05 25.99 -5.97
N MET A 118 15.95 25.34 -6.70
CA MET A 118 16.86 25.99 -7.63
C MET A 118 16.12 26.54 -8.84
N ASP A 119 15.13 25.83 -9.37
CA ASP A 119 14.30 26.31 -10.48
C ASP A 119 13.52 27.56 -10.09
N LEU A 120 13.02 27.64 -8.85
CA LEU A 120 12.34 28.82 -8.34
C LEU A 120 13.28 30.02 -8.23
N ASP A 121 14.52 29.82 -7.80
CA ASP A 121 15.55 30.87 -7.73
C ASP A 121 15.89 31.38 -9.12
N ASP A 122 16.01 30.51 -10.12
CA ASP A 122 16.26 30.86 -11.51
C ASP A 122 15.11 31.69 -12.09
N GLU A 123 13.87 31.38 -11.75
CA GLU A 123 12.70 32.13 -12.20
C GLU A 123 12.62 33.54 -11.60
N GLU A 124 13.20 33.76 -10.42
CA GLU A 124 13.22 35.06 -9.74
C GLU A 124 14.28 36.01 -10.30
N GLU A 125 15.27 35.46 -10.96
CA GLU A 125 16.32 36.26 -11.62
C GLU A 125 15.83 36.80 -12.98
#